data_79ca68733333f6a9b5e3f893bd9c9550
#
_entry.id   79ca68733333f6a9b5e3f893bd9c9550
#
_cell.length_a   1.000
_cell.length_b   1.000
_cell.length_c   1.000
_cell.angle_alpha   90.00
_cell.angle_beta   90.00
_cell.angle_gamma   90.00
#
_symmetry.space_group_name_H-M   'P 1'
#
loop_
_entity.id
_entity.type
_entity.pdbx_description
1 polymer ?
#
loop_
_entity_poly.entity_id
_entity_poly.type
_entity_poly.pdbx_seq_one_letter_code
_entity_poly.pdbx_strand_id
1 'polypeptide(L)'
;MADGLSPAELTALRAGYRRLRELSGLLDAINVFPVADADTGQNLVASFAPLERDLPSASELAQALLWSALGNSGNIGVGFLAGLLEQPARPLVERFARGEERARAAVADPRPGTMLTVLERLCQVSERHGIDAAGFPPVAAALGDAVAETTARLPLLAECGVVDSGALGLFAFLEEYLGTLAASPARIDIGERFRGRLAILRSSAGVREPAHGACVDAMVEVPSAEPGVVEAIRSLGDSAVLVQAGNLLKVHLHAEDPERLRRALAAHGRLLRFEASALAAPAAAATAAAFAGRAKLVTDAAGSLSRAAAAALDVELLESHVNLPDGSGPETVVDRAAVFAALRGGGRVSTAQAPLAERHRRYAALLERHERVVYVCVGSVF
;
A
#
# COMPACT_ATOMS: atom_id res chain seq x y z
N MET A 1 12.72 30.61 7.06
CA MET A 1 11.57 29.87 7.65
C MET A 1 10.46 29.57 6.62
N ALA A 2 10.82 29.43 5.33
CA ALA A 2 9.83 29.20 4.25
C ALA A 2 9.71 27.72 3.80
N ASP A 3 10.47 26.80 4.38
CA ASP A 3 10.56 25.41 3.93
C ASP A 3 10.01 24.38 4.94
N GLY A 4 9.33 24.84 6.00
CA GLY A 4 8.79 23.97 7.03
C GLY A 4 7.28 23.82 6.96
N LEU A 5 6.80 22.57 7.04
CA LEU A 5 5.39 22.27 7.30
C LEU A 5 4.99 22.73 8.72
N SER A 6 3.75 23.16 8.90
CA SER A 6 3.24 23.44 10.23
C SER A 6 3.12 22.15 11.06
N PRO A 7 3.25 22.21 12.40
CA PRO A 7 3.04 21.05 13.28
C PRO A 7 1.66 20.39 13.07
N ALA A 8 0.64 21.21 12.80
CA ALA A 8 -0.72 20.70 12.50
C ALA A 8 -0.74 19.87 11.21
N GLU A 9 -0.06 20.33 10.17
CA GLU A 9 0.00 19.64 8.88
C GLU A 9 0.81 18.33 8.98
N LEU A 10 1.94 18.34 9.71
CA LEU A 10 2.68 17.10 9.99
C LEU A 10 1.83 16.08 10.75
N THR A 11 1.08 16.56 11.74
CA THR A 11 0.14 15.70 12.49
C THR A 11 -0.92 15.10 11.57
N ALA A 12 -1.45 15.91 10.67
CA ALA A 12 -2.46 15.46 9.71
C ALA A 12 -1.90 14.44 8.70
N LEU A 13 -0.70 14.68 8.14
CA LEU A 13 -0.02 13.73 7.26
C LEU A 13 0.21 12.38 7.94
N ARG A 14 0.65 12.39 9.20
CA ARG A 14 0.84 11.18 10.01
C ARG A 14 -0.48 10.47 10.32
N ALA A 15 -1.56 11.21 10.54
CA ALA A 15 -2.89 10.63 10.74
C ALA A 15 -3.35 9.90 9.47
N GLY A 16 -3.24 10.54 8.31
CA GLY A 16 -3.52 9.91 7.01
C GLY A 16 -2.71 8.64 6.77
N TYR A 17 -1.41 8.67 7.09
CA TYR A 17 -0.56 7.48 6.96
C TYR A 17 -0.99 6.34 7.89
N ARG A 18 -1.34 6.62 9.14
CA ARG A 18 -1.85 5.59 10.07
C ARG A 18 -3.13 4.96 9.54
N ARG A 19 -4.03 5.77 9.00
CA ARG A 19 -5.25 5.27 8.37
C ARG A 19 -4.98 4.35 7.20
N LEU A 20 -4.03 4.70 6.35
CA LEU A 20 -3.59 3.87 5.24
C LEU A 20 -3.03 2.51 5.72
N ARG A 21 -2.24 2.51 6.79
CA ARG A 21 -1.70 1.28 7.39
C ARG A 21 -2.80 0.34 7.90
N GLU A 22 -3.85 0.88 8.55
CA GLU A 22 -4.98 0.10 9.04
C GLU A 22 -5.68 -0.68 7.91
N LEU A 23 -5.67 -0.14 6.70
CA LEU A 23 -6.37 -0.70 5.55
C LEU A 23 -5.47 -1.49 4.61
N SER A 24 -4.17 -1.56 4.85
CA SER A 24 -3.20 -2.20 3.94
C SER A 24 -3.63 -3.59 3.48
N GLY A 25 -4.01 -4.46 4.42
CA GLY A 25 -4.45 -5.81 4.06
C GLY A 25 -5.74 -5.87 3.23
N LEU A 26 -6.67 -4.92 3.42
CA LEU A 26 -7.85 -4.80 2.57
C LEU A 26 -7.47 -4.37 1.16
N LEU A 27 -6.56 -3.40 1.03
CA LEU A 27 -6.08 -2.89 -0.26
C LEU A 27 -5.38 -4.00 -1.06
N ASP A 28 -4.54 -4.80 -0.39
CA ASP A 28 -3.89 -5.97 -1.00
C ASP A 28 -4.93 -6.99 -1.47
N ALA A 29 -5.97 -7.23 -0.66
CA ALA A 29 -7.00 -8.22 -0.97
C ALA A 29 -7.86 -7.86 -2.18
N ILE A 30 -8.05 -6.58 -2.50
CA ILE A 30 -8.84 -6.10 -3.66
C ILE A 30 -7.99 -5.64 -4.83
N ASN A 31 -6.68 -5.83 -4.76
CA ASN A 31 -5.76 -5.42 -5.83
C ASN A 31 -5.85 -6.36 -7.04
N VAL A 32 -6.53 -5.91 -8.08
CA VAL A 32 -6.68 -6.63 -9.35
C VAL A 32 -6.18 -5.86 -10.57
N PHE A 33 -5.88 -4.57 -10.42
CA PHE A 33 -5.49 -3.69 -11.53
C PHE A 33 -4.24 -2.85 -11.15
N PRO A 34 -3.28 -2.63 -12.07
CA PRO A 34 -3.16 -3.22 -13.43
C PRO A 34 -2.73 -4.70 -13.41
N VAL A 35 -2.17 -5.17 -12.31
CA VAL A 35 -1.75 -6.56 -12.06
C VAL A 35 -2.32 -7.02 -10.74
N ALA A 36 -2.77 -8.27 -10.66
CA ALA A 36 -3.34 -8.85 -9.44
C ALA A 36 -2.24 -9.49 -8.58
N ASP A 37 -1.29 -8.69 -8.08
CA ASP A 37 -0.13 -9.12 -7.28
C ASP A 37 -0.33 -8.97 -5.77
N ALA A 38 -1.47 -8.41 -5.36
CA ALA A 38 -1.89 -8.24 -3.97
C ALA A 38 -0.87 -7.47 -3.09
N ASP A 39 -0.28 -6.42 -3.63
CA ASP A 39 0.78 -5.65 -2.96
C ASP A 39 0.51 -4.13 -2.85
N THR A 40 -0.59 -3.63 -3.41
CA THR A 40 -0.91 -2.20 -3.44
C THR A 40 -0.89 -1.54 -2.05
N GLY A 41 -1.46 -2.20 -1.05
CA GLY A 41 -1.49 -1.68 0.32
C GLY A 41 -0.09 -1.65 0.93
N GLN A 42 0.68 -2.71 0.76
CA GLN A 42 2.07 -2.79 1.21
C GLN A 42 2.95 -1.74 0.52
N ASN A 43 2.81 -1.57 -0.79
CA ASN A 43 3.56 -0.58 -1.57
C ASN A 43 3.25 0.85 -1.12
N LEU A 44 1.98 1.19 -0.92
CA LEU A 44 1.58 2.51 -0.40
C LEU A 44 2.12 2.75 1.02
N VAL A 45 2.01 1.77 1.91
CA VAL A 45 2.52 1.88 3.29
C VAL A 45 4.04 2.04 3.30
N ALA A 46 4.78 1.25 2.54
CA ALA A 46 6.23 1.38 2.43
C ALA A 46 6.63 2.73 1.85
N SER A 47 5.92 3.20 0.81
CA SER A 47 6.20 4.47 0.14
C SER A 47 5.95 5.68 1.05
N PHE A 48 4.93 5.63 1.91
CA PHE A 48 4.55 6.73 2.79
C PHE A 48 5.20 6.65 4.18
N ALA A 49 5.97 5.60 4.49
CA ALA A 49 6.63 5.43 5.78
C ALA A 49 7.50 6.62 6.25
N PRO A 50 8.16 7.41 5.37
CA PRO A 50 8.88 8.61 5.80
C PRO A 50 8.04 9.67 6.49
N LEU A 51 6.70 9.67 6.33
CA LEU A 51 5.80 10.59 7.04
C LEU A 51 5.85 10.45 8.58
N GLU A 52 6.29 9.29 9.09
CA GLU A 52 6.47 9.08 10.53
C GLU A 52 7.80 9.62 11.07
N ARG A 53 8.73 10.00 10.20
CA ARG A 53 10.05 10.51 10.61
C ARG A 53 9.97 11.99 11.00
N ASP A 54 10.84 12.38 11.92
CA ASP A 54 11.07 13.80 12.23
C ASP A 54 12.13 14.34 11.27
N LEU A 55 11.69 14.85 10.13
CA LEU A 55 12.54 15.45 9.11
C LEU A 55 12.43 16.98 9.21
N PRO A 56 13.55 17.71 9.10
CA PRO A 56 13.60 19.15 9.41
C PRO A 56 12.93 20.03 8.34
N SER A 57 12.70 19.52 7.12
CA SER A 57 12.12 20.30 6.03
C SER A 57 11.17 19.50 5.15
N ALA A 58 10.27 20.21 4.45
CA ALA A 58 9.41 19.62 3.43
C ALA A 58 10.22 19.01 2.27
N SER A 59 11.35 19.63 1.91
CA SER A 59 12.25 19.14 0.88
C SER A 59 12.89 17.79 1.27
N GLU A 60 13.39 17.66 2.50
CA GLU A 60 13.96 16.40 2.98
C GLU A 60 12.90 15.30 3.07
N LEU A 61 11.67 15.66 3.49
CA LEU A 61 10.56 14.73 3.51
C LEU A 61 10.20 14.25 2.09
N ALA A 62 10.10 15.17 1.12
CA ALA A 62 9.86 14.84 -0.28
C ALA A 62 10.95 13.92 -0.86
N GLN A 63 12.21 14.20 -0.54
CA GLN A 63 13.32 13.35 -0.94
C GLN A 63 13.24 11.95 -0.31
N ALA A 64 12.94 11.86 0.99
CA ALA A 64 12.79 10.58 1.68
C ALA A 64 11.64 9.75 1.10
N LEU A 65 10.51 10.39 0.76
CA LEU A 65 9.37 9.77 0.08
C LEU A 65 9.78 9.24 -1.30
N LEU A 66 10.54 10.00 -2.07
CA LEU A 66 11.03 9.54 -3.37
C LEU A 66 11.87 8.26 -3.26
N TRP A 67 12.75 8.19 -2.25
CA TRP A 67 13.57 7.00 -2.01
C TRP A 67 12.77 5.78 -1.55
N SER A 68 11.63 5.98 -0.89
CA SER A 68 10.78 4.90 -0.38
C SER A 68 9.72 4.43 -1.38
N ALA A 69 9.50 5.16 -2.47
CA ALA A 69 8.47 4.85 -3.45
C ALA A 69 8.62 3.44 -4.06
N LEU A 70 7.54 2.66 -4.04
CA LEU A 70 7.48 1.28 -4.54
C LEU A 70 6.19 1.05 -5.34
N GLY A 71 6.30 0.29 -6.40
CA GLY A 71 5.17 -0.11 -7.24
C GLY A 71 4.48 1.07 -7.93
N ASN A 72 3.45 0.80 -8.72
CA ASN A 72 2.67 1.84 -9.41
C ASN A 72 2.01 2.80 -8.42
N SER A 73 1.23 2.27 -7.47
CA SER A 73 0.44 3.08 -6.52
C SER A 73 1.32 3.92 -5.61
N GLY A 74 2.43 3.35 -5.11
CA GLY A 74 3.39 4.09 -4.29
C GLY A 74 4.06 5.22 -5.03
N ASN A 75 4.49 5.02 -6.28
CA ASN A 75 5.10 6.07 -7.10
C ASN A 75 4.11 7.19 -7.46
N ILE A 76 2.85 6.86 -7.80
CA ILE A 76 1.80 7.86 -8.04
C ILE A 76 1.52 8.68 -6.77
N GLY A 77 1.35 8.00 -5.62
CA GLY A 77 1.11 8.66 -4.34
C GLY A 77 2.28 9.54 -3.89
N VAL A 78 3.52 9.10 -4.10
CA VAL A 78 4.72 9.91 -3.82
C VAL A 78 4.81 11.08 -4.78
N GLY A 79 4.44 10.93 -6.05
CA GLY A 79 4.34 12.04 -7.00
C GLY A 79 3.39 13.14 -6.51
N PHE A 80 2.22 12.75 -6.02
CA PHE A 80 1.27 13.67 -5.39
C PHE A 80 1.86 14.36 -4.16
N LEU A 81 2.43 13.61 -3.22
CA LEU A 81 3.02 14.16 -2.00
C LEU A 81 4.22 15.07 -2.31
N ALA A 82 5.05 14.74 -3.28
CA ALA A 82 6.15 15.61 -3.70
C ALA A 82 5.66 16.96 -4.20
N GLY A 83 4.60 16.99 -5.01
CA GLY A 83 3.98 18.24 -5.45
C GLY A 83 3.31 19.02 -4.31
N LEU A 84 2.64 18.32 -3.40
CA LEU A 84 2.05 18.88 -2.18
C LEU A 84 3.11 19.57 -1.30
N LEU A 85 4.31 19.02 -1.23
CA LEU A 85 5.42 19.48 -0.38
C LEU A 85 6.34 20.51 -1.05
N GLU A 86 6.20 20.74 -2.37
CA GLU A 86 7.13 21.58 -3.16
C GLU A 86 7.14 23.04 -2.71
N GLN A 87 5.99 23.60 -2.36
CA GLN A 87 5.82 24.99 -1.92
C GLN A 87 4.89 25.05 -0.69
N PRO A 88 5.37 24.66 0.50
CA PRO A 88 4.52 24.51 1.69
C PRO A 88 3.86 25.81 2.17
N ALA A 89 4.39 26.96 1.78
CA ALA A 89 3.81 28.28 2.09
C ALA A 89 2.59 28.67 1.20
N ARG A 90 2.35 27.94 0.12
CA ARG A 90 1.20 28.20 -0.74
C ARG A 90 -0.11 27.69 -0.14
N PRO A 91 -1.26 28.29 -0.54
CA PRO A 91 -2.56 27.75 -0.17
C PRO A 91 -2.69 26.27 -0.51
N LEU A 92 -3.34 25.51 0.38
CA LEU A 92 -3.43 24.04 0.26
C LEU A 92 -4.07 23.60 -1.06
N VAL A 93 -5.05 24.34 -1.57
CA VAL A 93 -5.72 24.06 -2.85
C VAL A 93 -4.75 24.16 -4.04
N GLU A 94 -3.87 25.16 -4.05
CA GLU A 94 -2.83 25.27 -5.09
C GLU A 94 -1.83 24.11 -5.01
N ARG A 95 -1.52 23.67 -3.81
CA ARG A 95 -0.63 22.53 -3.56
C ARG A 95 -1.26 21.20 -3.97
N PHE A 96 -2.58 21.04 -3.84
CA PHE A 96 -3.29 19.88 -4.40
C PHE A 96 -3.19 19.83 -5.92
N ALA A 97 -3.41 20.97 -6.58
CA ALA A 97 -3.28 21.05 -8.04
C ALA A 97 -1.86 20.68 -8.49
N ARG A 98 -0.83 21.17 -7.77
CA ARG A 98 0.56 20.80 -8.05
C ARG A 98 0.84 19.32 -7.81
N GLY A 99 0.26 18.73 -6.76
CA GLY A 99 0.34 17.31 -6.46
C GLY A 99 -0.31 16.45 -7.56
N GLU A 100 -1.51 16.82 -8.01
CA GLU A 100 -2.22 16.15 -9.10
C GLU A 100 -1.43 16.19 -10.39
N GLU A 101 -0.92 17.37 -10.77
CA GLU A 101 -0.08 17.55 -11.96
C GLU A 101 1.13 16.61 -11.94
N ARG A 102 1.85 16.53 -10.80
CA ARG A 102 3.01 15.64 -10.67
C ARG A 102 2.64 14.17 -10.71
N ALA A 103 1.55 13.78 -10.04
CA ALA A 103 1.08 12.41 -10.05
C ALA A 103 0.66 11.97 -11.46
N ARG A 104 -0.02 12.83 -12.19
CA ARG A 104 -0.44 12.60 -13.58
C ARG A 104 0.75 12.52 -14.53
N ALA A 105 1.69 13.44 -14.41
CA ALA A 105 2.92 13.45 -15.22
C ALA A 105 3.82 12.23 -14.95
N ALA A 106 3.73 11.61 -13.77
CA ALA A 106 4.49 10.41 -13.46
C ALA A 106 4.05 9.21 -14.31
N VAL A 107 2.78 9.10 -14.67
CA VAL A 107 2.19 7.93 -15.35
C VAL A 107 2.34 8.06 -16.86
N ALA A 108 2.80 7.00 -17.52
CA ALA A 108 2.94 6.99 -18.99
C ALA A 108 1.60 7.02 -19.73
N ASP A 109 0.61 6.29 -19.22
CA ASP A 109 -0.75 6.19 -19.79
C ASP A 109 -1.77 6.48 -18.67
N PRO A 110 -2.03 7.78 -18.37
CA PRO A 110 -2.93 8.15 -17.29
C PRO A 110 -4.38 7.81 -17.63
N ARG A 111 -4.96 6.85 -16.88
CA ARG A 111 -6.31 6.36 -17.11
C ARG A 111 -7.30 6.87 -16.07
N PRO A 112 -8.53 7.24 -16.48
CA PRO A 112 -9.61 7.48 -15.54
C PRO A 112 -10.02 6.17 -14.83
N GLY A 113 -10.55 6.30 -13.61
CA GLY A 113 -10.93 5.14 -12.80
C GLY A 113 -9.82 4.60 -11.90
N THR A 114 -8.77 5.41 -11.67
CA THR A 114 -7.62 5.09 -10.80
C THR A 114 -7.44 6.17 -9.72
N MET A 115 -6.32 6.13 -9.00
CA MET A 115 -5.90 7.19 -8.06
C MET A 115 -6.00 8.60 -8.66
N LEU A 116 -5.69 8.74 -9.96
CA LEU A 116 -5.75 10.04 -10.65
C LEU A 116 -7.16 10.64 -10.67
N THR A 117 -8.20 9.81 -10.72
CA THR A 117 -9.59 10.27 -10.63
C THR A 117 -9.92 10.86 -9.25
N VAL A 118 -9.37 10.27 -8.19
CA VAL A 118 -9.52 10.80 -6.82
C VAL A 118 -8.80 12.15 -6.68
N LEU A 119 -7.59 12.27 -7.22
CA LEU A 119 -6.81 13.53 -7.19
C LEU A 119 -7.48 14.64 -7.98
N GLU A 120 -7.97 14.35 -9.18
CA GLU A 120 -8.74 15.30 -9.99
C GLU A 120 -9.99 15.77 -9.23
N ARG A 121 -10.73 14.86 -8.61
CA ARG A 121 -11.89 15.18 -7.79
C ARG A 121 -11.49 16.04 -6.58
N LEU A 122 -10.39 15.74 -5.91
CA LEU A 122 -9.86 16.54 -4.79
C LEU A 122 -9.67 18.01 -5.20
N CYS A 123 -9.01 18.27 -6.33
CA CYS A 123 -8.80 19.64 -6.82
C CYS A 123 -10.14 20.35 -7.05
N GLN A 124 -11.06 19.71 -7.78
CA GLN A 124 -12.37 20.32 -8.13
C GLN A 124 -13.22 20.66 -6.90
N VAL A 125 -13.25 19.77 -5.90
CA VAL A 125 -14.16 19.96 -4.75
C VAL A 125 -13.54 20.83 -3.66
N SER A 126 -12.21 20.81 -3.50
CA SER A 126 -11.52 21.67 -2.53
C SER A 126 -11.57 23.15 -2.91
N GLU A 127 -11.51 23.47 -4.21
CA GLU A 127 -11.74 24.83 -4.71
C GLU A 127 -13.15 25.34 -4.40
N ARG A 128 -14.15 24.46 -4.50
CA ARG A 128 -15.56 24.82 -4.32
C ARG A 128 -15.97 24.94 -2.86
N HIS A 129 -15.49 24.05 -2.00
CA HIS A 129 -15.98 23.91 -0.64
C HIS A 129 -14.98 24.38 0.44
N GLY A 130 -13.67 24.49 0.09
CA GLY A 130 -12.63 24.70 1.09
C GLY A 130 -12.30 23.44 1.91
N ILE A 131 -11.37 23.61 2.86
CA ILE A 131 -10.90 22.51 3.74
C ILE A 131 -11.02 22.94 5.22
N ASP A 132 -12.10 23.55 5.58
CA ASP A 132 -12.46 23.82 6.98
C ASP A 132 -13.49 22.79 7.48
N ALA A 133 -13.95 22.95 8.71
CA ALA A 133 -14.90 22.02 9.34
C ALA A 133 -16.23 21.91 8.57
N ALA A 134 -16.65 22.96 7.85
CA ALA A 134 -17.87 22.96 7.03
C ALA A 134 -17.65 22.39 5.62
N GLY A 135 -16.49 22.67 5.05
CA GLY A 135 -16.12 22.22 3.70
C GLY A 135 -15.67 20.75 3.65
N PHE A 136 -15.12 20.21 4.73
CA PHE A 136 -14.59 18.84 4.73
C PHE A 136 -15.64 17.76 4.44
N PRO A 137 -16.84 17.72 5.06
CA PRO A 137 -17.80 16.63 4.80
C PRO A 137 -18.20 16.50 3.33
N PRO A 138 -18.56 17.57 2.57
CA PRO A 138 -18.82 17.43 1.15
C PRO A 138 -17.59 17.04 0.33
N VAL A 139 -16.38 17.45 0.72
CA VAL A 139 -15.14 17.02 0.08
C VAL A 139 -14.94 15.52 0.28
N ALA A 140 -15.01 15.02 1.50
CA ALA A 140 -14.87 13.60 1.82
C ALA A 140 -15.91 12.74 1.07
N ALA A 141 -17.17 13.18 1.04
CA ALA A 141 -18.23 12.50 0.31
C ALA A 141 -17.91 12.39 -1.20
N ALA A 142 -17.48 13.49 -1.82
CA ALA A 142 -17.14 13.52 -3.24
C ALA A 142 -15.91 12.68 -3.60
N LEU A 143 -14.92 12.60 -2.71
CA LEU A 143 -13.78 11.68 -2.88
C LEU A 143 -14.23 10.22 -2.79
N GLY A 144 -15.13 9.89 -1.85
CA GLY A 144 -15.74 8.56 -1.76
C GLY A 144 -16.53 8.19 -3.03
N ASP A 145 -17.25 9.16 -3.64
CA ASP A 145 -17.93 8.96 -4.93
C ASP A 145 -16.92 8.65 -6.05
N ALA A 146 -15.80 9.38 -6.11
CA ALA A 146 -14.75 9.14 -7.08
C ALA A 146 -14.17 7.73 -6.98
N VAL A 147 -13.96 7.21 -5.75
CA VAL A 147 -13.57 5.81 -5.55
C VAL A 147 -14.66 4.85 -6.03
N ALA A 148 -15.92 5.09 -5.69
CA ALA A 148 -17.03 4.23 -6.10
C ALA A 148 -17.20 4.16 -7.63
N GLU A 149 -16.90 5.25 -8.34
CA GLU A 149 -16.95 5.33 -9.81
C GLU A 149 -15.88 4.44 -10.48
N THR A 150 -14.77 4.13 -9.81
CA THR A 150 -13.68 3.34 -10.40
C THR A 150 -14.14 1.97 -10.89
N THR A 151 -15.05 1.33 -10.17
CA THR A 151 -15.63 0.02 -10.54
C THR A 151 -16.27 0.06 -11.94
N ALA A 152 -16.93 1.16 -12.31
CA ALA A 152 -17.60 1.26 -13.59
C ALA A 152 -16.68 1.74 -14.73
N ARG A 153 -15.53 2.33 -14.39
CA ARG A 153 -14.64 2.96 -15.38
C ARG A 153 -13.60 1.98 -15.97
N LEU A 154 -13.22 0.96 -15.23
CA LEU A 154 -12.25 -0.04 -15.66
C LEU A 154 -12.92 -1.39 -15.82
N PRO A 155 -12.88 -2.02 -17.02
CA PRO A 155 -13.56 -3.29 -17.28
C PRO A 155 -13.20 -4.39 -16.28
N LEU A 156 -11.93 -4.51 -15.92
CA LEU A 156 -11.46 -5.52 -14.96
C LEU A 156 -12.06 -5.30 -13.55
N LEU A 157 -12.17 -4.05 -13.10
CA LEU A 157 -12.79 -3.74 -11.80
C LEU A 157 -14.30 -4.03 -11.85
N ALA A 158 -14.97 -3.75 -12.97
CA ALA A 158 -16.37 -4.07 -13.18
C ALA A 158 -16.62 -5.59 -13.15
N GLU A 159 -15.77 -6.37 -13.80
CA GLU A 159 -15.82 -7.84 -13.82
C GLU A 159 -15.60 -8.43 -12.42
N CYS A 160 -14.66 -7.90 -11.66
CA CYS A 160 -14.38 -8.33 -10.30
C CYS A 160 -15.36 -7.76 -9.26
N GLY A 161 -16.13 -6.73 -9.61
CA GLY A 161 -17.06 -6.06 -8.71
C GLY A 161 -16.39 -5.30 -7.57
N VAL A 162 -15.13 -4.84 -7.76
CA VAL A 162 -14.35 -4.13 -6.74
C VAL A 162 -14.04 -2.70 -7.13
N VAL A 163 -13.72 -1.85 -6.15
CA VAL A 163 -13.14 -0.54 -6.39
C VAL A 163 -11.63 -0.66 -6.67
N ASP A 164 -11.04 0.36 -7.28
CA ASP A 164 -9.57 0.43 -7.44
C ASP A 164 -8.88 0.52 -6.07
N SER A 165 -7.96 -0.38 -5.81
CA SER A 165 -7.30 -0.49 -4.51
C SER A 165 -6.40 0.71 -4.22
N GLY A 166 -5.69 1.22 -5.22
CA GLY A 166 -4.88 2.43 -5.10
C GLY A 166 -5.73 3.68 -4.82
N ALA A 167 -6.86 3.82 -5.54
CA ALA A 167 -7.81 4.91 -5.31
C ALA A 167 -8.40 4.86 -3.89
N LEU A 168 -8.77 3.68 -3.39
CA LEU A 168 -9.26 3.50 -2.03
C LEU A 168 -8.19 3.84 -0.99
N GLY A 169 -6.94 3.41 -1.21
CA GLY A 169 -5.83 3.72 -0.30
C GLY A 169 -5.54 5.21 -0.24
N LEU A 170 -5.51 5.88 -1.39
CA LEU A 170 -5.34 7.33 -1.47
C LEU A 170 -6.51 8.07 -0.81
N PHE A 171 -7.75 7.64 -1.05
CA PHE A 171 -8.93 8.19 -0.38
C PHE A 171 -8.82 8.10 1.13
N ALA A 172 -8.48 6.94 1.67
CA ALA A 172 -8.35 6.73 3.11
C ALA A 172 -7.27 7.63 3.72
N PHE A 173 -6.15 7.80 3.03
CA PHE A 173 -5.10 8.75 3.43
C PHE A 173 -5.62 10.19 3.43
N LEU A 174 -6.26 10.63 2.33
CA LEU A 174 -6.74 12.01 2.16
C LEU A 174 -7.88 12.34 3.12
N GLU A 175 -8.82 11.42 3.34
CA GLU A 175 -9.94 11.61 4.27
C GLU A 175 -9.43 11.94 5.68
N GLU A 176 -8.51 11.14 6.21
CA GLU A 176 -7.97 11.33 7.55
C GLU A 176 -7.05 12.57 7.62
N TYR A 177 -6.24 12.81 6.58
CA TYR A 177 -5.40 14.00 6.46
C TYR A 177 -6.23 15.28 6.50
N LEU A 178 -7.25 15.37 5.65
CA LEU A 178 -8.11 16.55 5.53
C LEU A 178 -9.01 16.72 6.75
N GLY A 179 -9.55 15.62 7.29
CA GLY A 179 -10.38 15.63 8.50
C GLY A 179 -9.60 16.15 9.70
N THR A 180 -8.32 15.75 9.83
CA THR A 180 -7.43 16.25 10.89
C THR A 180 -7.15 17.74 10.72
N LEU A 181 -6.87 18.22 9.50
CA LEU A 181 -6.67 19.67 9.24
C LEU A 181 -7.94 20.48 9.50
N ALA A 182 -9.09 19.96 9.14
CA ALA A 182 -10.38 20.60 9.36
C ALA A 182 -10.86 20.51 10.81
N ALA A 183 -10.14 19.80 11.68
CA ALA A 183 -10.57 19.47 13.05
C ALA A 183 -12.00 18.88 13.08
N SER A 184 -12.35 18.08 12.07
CA SER A 184 -13.67 17.47 11.90
C SER A 184 -13.68 16.05 12.48
N PRO A 185 -14.70 15.69 13.29
CA PRO A 185 -14.88 14.32 13.75
C PRO A 185 -15.53 13.41 12.70
N ALA A 186 -15.96 13.97 11.56
CA ALA A 186 -16.62 13.21 10.51
C ALA A 186 -15.65 12.22 9.88
N ARG A 187 -16.05 10.95 9.83
CA ARG A 187 -15.28 9.86 9.21
C ARG A 187 -16.22 8.97 8.43
N ILE A 188 -15.80 8.57 7.23
CA ILE A 188 -16.58 7.66 6.40
C ILE A 188 -16.28 6.22 6.82
N ASP A 189 -17.32 5.46 7.08
CA ASP A 189 -17.23 4.01 7.23
C ASP A 189 -17.00 3.38 5.86
N ILE A 190 -15.76 2.94 5.62
CA ILE A 190 -15.33 2.33 4.35
C ILE A 190 -16.12 1.04 4.07
N GLY A 191 -16.38 0.21 5.09
CA GLY A 191 -17.11 -1.04 4.93
C GLY A 191 -18.56 -0.82 4.50
N GLU A 192 -19.20 0.20 5.05
CA GLU A 192 -20.56 0.57 4.66
C GLU A 192 -20.60 1.30 3.32
N ARG A 193 -19.71 2.28 3.12
CA ARG A 193 -19.65 3.11 1.90
C ARG A 193 -19.41 2.30 0.63
N PHE A 194 -18.56 1.28 0.71
CA PHE A 194 -18.18 0.44 -0.42
C PHE A 194 -18.70 -0.99 -0.28
N ARG A 195 -19.81 -1.17 0.44
CA ARG A 195 -20.44 -2.49 0.64
C ARG A 195 -20.65 -3.21 -0.69
N GLY A 196 -20.22 -4.47 -0.76
CA GLY A 196 -20.29 -5.30 -1.97
C GLY A 196 -19.24 -4.99 -3.04
N ARG A 197 -18.29 -4.05 -2.76
CA ARG A 197 -17.20 -3.67 -3.68
C ARG A 197 -15.81 -3.84 -3.06
N LEU A 198 -15.71 -4.55 -1.95
CA LEU A 198 -14.47 -4.79 -1.20
C LEU A 198 -14.10 -6.28 -1.16
N ALA A 199 -14.73 -7.10 -1.98
CA ALA A 199 -14.45 -8.53 -2.03
C ALA A 199 -14.44 -9.01 -3.48
N ILE A 200 -13.37 -9.65 -3.89
CA ILE A 200 -13.25 -10.24 -5.23
C ILE A 200 -14.25 -11.40 -5.33
N LEU A 201 -15.17 -11.33 -6.29
CA LEU A 201 -16.02 -12.44 -6.66
C LEU A 201 -15.19 -13.40 -7.52
N ARG A 202 -14.73 -14.50 -6.91
CA ARG A 202 -13.82 -15.49 -7.56
C ARG A 202 -14.34 -16.09 -8.86
N SER A 203 -15.65 -16.00 -9.14
CA SER A 203 -16.26 -16.57 -10.35
C SER A 203 -16.06 -15.74 -11.62
N SER A 204 -15.63 -14.48 -11.50
CA SER A 204 -15.56 -13.54 -12.62
C SER A 204 -14.14 -13.11 -12.99
N ALA A 205 -13.15 -13.37 -12.17
CA ALA A 205 -11.76 -13.05 -12.49
C ALA A 205 -11.28 -14.03 -13.59
N GLY A 206 -11.49 -13.67 -14.84
CA GLY A 206 -10.77 -14.30 -15.96
C GLY A 206 -9.29 -14.21 -15.65
N VAL A 207 -8.67 -15.35 -15.39
CA VAL A 207 -7.23 -15.46 -15.18
C VAL A 207 -6.58 -14.97 -16.48
N ARG A 208 -6.12 -13.72 -16.49
CA ARG A 208 -5.18 -13.27 -17.50
C ARG A 208 -3.93 -14.11 -17.34
N GLU A 209 -3.32 -14.48 -18.45
CA GLU A 209 -2.02 -15.16 -18.44
C GLU A 209 -1.07 -14.43 -17.47
N PRO A 210 -0.29 -15.17 -16.69
CA PRO A 210 0.66 -14.57 -15.77
C PRO A 210 1.50 -13.55 -16.52
N ALA A 211 1.59 -12.33 -15.99
CA ALA A 211 2.47 -11.33 -16.56
C ALA A 211 3.89 -11.87 -16.49
N HIS A 212 4.49 -12.14 -17.66
CA HIS A 212 5.89 -12.56 -17.73
C HIS A 212 6.77 -11.32 -17.54
N GLY A 213 7.88 -11.47 -16.80
CA GLY A 213 8.84 -10.39 -16.61
C GLY A 213 9.09 -10.05 -15.14
N ALA A 214 9.66 -8.90 -14.93
CA ALA A 214 9.97 -8.37 -13.61
C ALA A 214 9.39 -6.97 -13.42
N CYS A 215 8.96 -6.71 -12.20
CA CYS A 215 8.71 -5.39 -11.67
C CYS A 215 10.06 -4.78 -11.28
N VAL A 216 10.39 -3.63 -11.80
CA VAL A 216 11.66 -2.96 -11.56
C VAL A 216 11.44 -1.60 -10.92
N ASP A 217 12.08 -1.39 -9.78
CA ASP A 217 12.19 -0.11 -9.09
C ASP A 217 13.64 0.37 -9.14
N ALA A 218 13.87 1.54 -9.72
CA ALA A 218 15.21 2.10 -9.86
C ALA A 218 15.26 3.58 -9.44
N MET A 219 16.46 4.04 -9.06
CA MET A 219 16.78 5.45 -8.86
C MET A 219 17.94 5.80 -9.75
N VAL A 220 17.74 6.76 -10.65
CA VAL A 220 18.73 7.22 -11.61
C VAL A 220 19.02 8.70 -11.35
N GLU A 221 20.29 9.04 -11.19
CA GLU A 221 20.72 10.42 -11.20
C GLU A 221 21.06 10.81 -12.64
N VAL A 222 20.22 11.66 -13.22
CA VAL A 222 20.36 12.12 -14.59
C VAL A 222 21.09 13.47 -14.63
N PRO A 223 22.02 13.71 -15.56
CA PRO A 223 22.73 14.98 -15.68
C PRO A 223 21.80 16.17 -15.99
N SER A 224 20.77 15.88 -16.77
CA SER A 224 19.67 16.79 -17.08
C SER A 224 18.40 15.95 -17.24
N ALA A 225 17.37 16.35 -16.54
CA ALA A 225 16.06 15.70 -16.67
C ALA A 225 15.24 16.37 -17.78
N GLU A 226 15.81 16.46 -18.95
CA GLU A 226 15.12 16.94 -20.14
C GLU A 226 13.96 16.01 -20.52
N PRO A 227 12.86 16.53 -21.09
CA PRO A 227 11.72 15.72 -21.49
C PRO A 227 12.09 14.52 -22.38
N GLY A 228 13.12 14.66 -23.23
CA GLY A 228 13.59 13.58 -24.09
C GLY A 228 14.22 12.41 -23.33
N VAL A 229 14.94 12.66 -22.22
CA VAL A 229 15.52 11.61 -21.38
C VAL A 229 14.42 10.87 -20.61
N VAL A 230 13.46 11.61 -20.07
CA VAL A 230 12.32 11.01 -19.35
C VAL A 230 11.50 10.12 -20.28
N GLU A 231 11.23 10.56 -21.49
CA GLU A 231 10.47 9.80 -22.48
C GLU A 231 11.25 8.57 -22.98
N ALA A 232 12.55 8.70 -23.19
CA ALA A 232 13.41 7.58 -23.55
C ALA A 232 13.39 6.48 -22.47
N ILE A 233 13.49 6.86 -21.19
CA ILE A 233 13.40 5.90 -20.07
C ILE A 233 12.00 5.29 -19.99
N ARG A 234 10.95 6.09 -20.19
CA ARG A 234 9.55 5.63 -20.17
C ARG A 234 9.27 4.55 -21.20
N SER A 235 9.92 4.62 -22.36
CA SER A 235 9.76 3.66 -23.45
C SER A 235 10.53 2.35 -23.26
N LEU A 236 11.27 2.16 -22.16
CA LEU A 236 12.08 0.95 -21.91
C LEU A 236 11.27 -0.24 -21.39
N GLY A 237 10.02 -0.03 -21.00
CA GLY A 237 9.16 -1.12 -20.49
C GLY A 237 7.70 -0.68 -20.37
N ASP A 238 6.89 -1.58 -19.86
CA ASP A 238 5.45 -1.38 -19.68
C ASP A 238 5.12 -0.81 -18.31
N SER A 239 3.90 -0.25 -18.16
CA SER A 239 3.37 0.28 -16.89
C SER A 239 4.28 1.32 -16.23
N ALA A 240 5.01 2.10 -17.04
CA ALA A 240 6.02 3.01 -16.55
C ALA A 240 5.43 4.15 -15.70
N VAL A 241 5.95 4.29 -14.48
CA VAL A 241 5.69 5.43 -13.58
C VAL A 241 7.03 6.06 -13.19
N LEU A 242 7.22 7.33 -13.53
CA LEU A 242 8.44 8.07 -13.32
C LEU A 242 8.17 9.32 -12.46
N VAL A 243 8.87 9.44 -11.34
CA VAL A 243 8.78 10.62 -10.45
C VAL A 243 10.13 11.33 -10.41
N GLN A 244 10.10 12.62 -10.76
CA GLN A 244 11.32 13.45 -10.81
C GLN A 244 11.41 14.37 -9.59
N ALA A 245 12.62 14.48 -9.02
CA ALA A 245 12.97 15.48 -8.02
C ALA A 245 14.39 15.99 -8.26
N GLY A 246 14.52 17.21 -8.83
CA GLY A 246 15.80 17.76 -9.28
C GLY A 246 16.42 16.88 -10.36
N ASN A 247 17.66 16.44 -10.12
CA ASN A 247 18.40 15.51 -10.99
C ASN A 247 18.14 14.03 -10.67
N LEU A 248 17.29 13.71 -9.69
CA LEU A 248 16.91 12.34 -9.36
C LEU A 248 15.64 11.95 -10.09
N LEU A 249 15.66 10.78 -10.70
CA LEU A 249 14.53 10.17 -11.36
C LEU A 249 14.25 8.80 -10.72
N LYS A 250 13.14 8.70 -10.01
CA LYS A 250 12.59 7.43 -9.57
C LYS A 250 11.85 6.78 -10.73
N VAL A 251 12.18 5.55 -11.02
CA VAL A 251 11.64 4.78 -12.15
C VAL A 251 11.00 3.52 -11.60
N HIS A 252 9.75 3.29 -11.97
CA HIS A 252 9.07 2.02 -11.81
C HIS A 252 8.54 1.58 -13.17
N LEU A 253 8.84 0.34 -13.58
CA LEU A 253 8.31 -0.22 -14.81
C LEU A 253 8.41 -1.75 -14.83
N HIS A 254 7.68 -2.38 -15.76
CA HIS A 254 7.73 -3.81 -15.98
C HIS A 254 8.58 -4.12 -17.21
N ALA A 255 9.48 -5.09 -17.09
CA ALA A 255 10.37 -5.50 -18.18
C ALA A 255 10.56 -7.02 -18.22
N GLU A 256 10.65 -7.59 -19.41
CA GLU A 256 10.94 -9.02 -19.59
C GLU A 256 12.38 -9.37 -19.17
N ASP A 257 13.34 -8.49 -19.45
CA ASP A 257 14.76 -8.66 -19.13
C ASP A 257 15.27 -7.51 -18.23
N PRO A 258 15.29 -7.72 -16.90
CA PRO A 258 15.76 -6.70 -15.96
C PRO A 258 17.21 -6.28 -16.18
N GLU A 259 18.08 -7.18 -16.63
CA GLU A 259 19.50 -6.85 -16.85
C GLU A 259 19.70 -5.98 -18.11
N ARG A 260 18.90 -6.21 -19.15
CA ARG A 260 18.87 -5.31 -20.31
C ARG A 260 18.37 -3.93 -19.90
N LEU A 261 17.32 -3.87 -19.09
CA LEU A 261 16.78 -2.63 -18.56
C LEU A 261 17.80 -1.90 -17.69
N ARG A 262 18.51 -2.60 -16.79
CA ARG A 262 19.55 -2.02 -15.95
C ARG A 262 20.64 -1.32 -16.79
N ARG A 263 21.09 -1.97 -17.86
CA ARG A 263 22.08 -1.38 -18.79
C ARG A 263 21.51 -0.17 -19.53
N ALA A 264 20.26 -0.22 -19.94
CA ALA A 264 19.62 0.89 -20.64
C ALA A 264 19.46 2.10 -19.70
N LEU A 265 19.02 1.90 -18.46
CA LEU A 265 18.94 2.97 -17.45
C LEU A 265 20.31 3.60 -17.16
N ALA A 266 21.35 2.78 -17.02
CA ALA A 266 22.71 3.26 -16.79
C ALA A 266 23.28 4.10 -17.96
N ALA A 267 22.77 3.96 -19.17
CA ALA A 267 23.14 4.81 -20.30
C ALA A 267 22.56 6.23 -20.21
N HIS A 268 21.50 6.44 -19.44
CA HIS A 268 20.86 7.76 -19.26
C HIS A 268 21.36 8.52 -18.03
N GLY A 269 22.06 7.85 -17.10
CA GLY A 269 22.56 8.48 -15.89
C GLY A 269 23.22 7.51 -14.92
N ARG A 270 23.60 8.01 -13.75
CA ARG A 270 24.17 7.18 -12.69
C ARG A 270 23.07 6.42 -11.96
N LEU A 271 23.08 5.10 -12.09
CA LEU A 271 22.15 4.24 -11.39
C LEU A 271 22.53 4.15 -9.90
N LEU A 272 21.66 4.70 -9.02
CA LEU A 272 21.88 4.76 -7.58
C LEU A 272 21.27 3.57 -6.84
N ARG A 273 20.15 3.06 -7.35
CA ARG A 273 19.44 1.89 -6.83
C ARG A 273 18.82 1.14 -8.00
N PHE A 274 18.78 -0.18 -7.91
CA PHE A 274 18.09 -1.04 -8.87
C PHE A 274 17.61 -2.28 -8.14
N GLU A 275 16.31 -2.49 -8.13
CA GLU A 275 15.66 -3.66 -7.56
C GLU A 275 14.73 -4.25 -8.62
N ALA A 276 14.82 -5.55 -8.78
CA ALA A 276 13.96 -6.30 -9.69
C ALA A 276 13.36 -7.48 -8.93
N SER A 277 12.05 -7.60 -8.99
CA SER A 277 11.29 -8.73 -8.47
C SER A 277 10.50 -9.38 -9.60
N ALA A 278 10.41 -10.70 -9.61
CA ALA A 278 9.56 -11.40 -10.57
C ALA A 278 8.12 -10.89 -10.39
N LEU A 279 7.46 -10.55 -11.52
CA LEU A 279 6.01 -10.35 -11.49
C LEU A 279 5.41 -11.68 -11.02
N ALA A 280 4.79 -11.68 -9.83
CA ALA A 280 4.17 -12.87 -9.31
C ALA A 280 3.10 -13.32 -10.31
N ALA A 281 3.21 -14.54 -10.81
CA ALA A 281 2.09 -15.17 -11.44
C ALA A 281 0.93 -15.12 -10.42
N PRO A 282 -0.29 -14.70 -10.82
CA PRO A 282 -1.44 -14.84 -9.94
C PRO A 282 -1.42 -16.28 -9.46
N ALA A 283 -1.46 -16.48 -8.13
CA ALA A 283 -1.42 -17.82 -7.55
C ALA A 283 -2.38 -18.68 -8.38
N ALA A 284 -1.87 -19.69 -9.05
CA ALA A 284 -2.58 -20.43 -10.05
C ALA A 284 -3.97 -20.73 -9.52
N ALA A 285 -5.01 -20.27 -10.21
CA ALA A 285 -6.36 -20.48 -9.79
C ALA A 285 -6.48 -21.98 -9.56
N ALA A 286 -6.51 -22.39 -8.28
CA ALA A 286 -6.74 -23.77 -7.94
C ALA A 286 -7.99 -24.14 -8.71
N THR A 287 -7.84 -25.05 -9.69
CA THR A 287 -8.95 -25.59 -10.43
C THR A 287 -10.06 -25.85 -9.44
N ALA A 288 -11.25 -25.36 -9.70
CA ALA A 288 -12.42 -25.43 -8.83
C ALA A 288 -12.80 -26.90 -8.53
N ALA A 289 -11.91 -27.59 -7.80
CA ALA A 289 -12.23 -28.77 -7.07
C ALA A 289 -13.08 -28.31 -5.91
N ALA A 290 -14.35 -28.72 -5.94
CA ALA A 290 -15.41 -28.45 -4.98
C ALA A 290 -14.91 -27.96 -3.61
N PHE A 291 -14.84 -26.65 -3.43
CA PHE A 291 -14.64 -26.06 -2.11
C PHE A 291 -15.85 -26.44 -1.27
N ALA A 292 -15.65 -27.30 -0.30
CA ALA A 292 -16.66 -27.57 0.72
C ALA A 292 -16.87 -26.25 1.49
N GLY A 293 -17.72 -25.39 1.01
CA GLY A 293 -18.18 -24.06 1.39
C GLY A 293 -18.04 -23.60 2.86
N ARG A 294 -16.87 -23.78 3.49
CA ARG A 294 -16.60 -23.43 4.86
C ARG A 294 -15.47 -22.42 5.00
N ALA A 295 -15.73 -21.39 5.78
CA ALA A 295 -14.69 -20.51 6.25
C ALA A 295 -13.75 -21.25 7.21
N LYS A 296 -12.41 -21.15 7.03
CA LYS A 296 -11.44 -21.63 8.00
C LYS A 296 -11.18 -20.54 9.03
N LEU A 297 -11.36 -20.90 10.29
CA LEU A 297 -11.03 -20.01 11.40
C LEU A 297 -9.53 -20.13 11.70
N VAL A 298 -8.86 -18.99 11.85
CA VAL A 298 -7.45 -18.87 12.19
C VAL A 298 -7.32 -17.96 13.40
N THR A 299 -6.43 -18.31 14.32
CA THR A 299 -6.04 -17.44 15.43
C THR A 299 -4.53 -17.55 15.69
N ASP A 300 -3.96 -16.61 16.41
CA ASP A 300 -2.57 -16.70 16.85
C ASP A 300 -2.43 -17.49 18.15
N ALA A 301 -1.24 -18.05 18.37
CA ALA A 301 -0.94 -18.84 19.56
C ALA A 301 -0.90 -17.99 20.85
N ALA A 302 -0.73 -16.66 20.72
CA ALA A 302 -0.72 -15.74 21.85
C ALA A 302 -2.05 -15.70 22.63
N GLY A 303 -3.13 -16.23 22.05
CA GLY A 303 -4.43 -16.43 22.70
C GLY A 303 -4.48 -17.57 23.73
N SER A 304 -3.34 -18.19 24.06
CA SER A 304 -3.23 -19.32 24.99
C SER A 304 -4.00 -20.59 24.55
N LEU A 305 -4.28 -20.70 23.26
CA LEU A 305 -4.90 -21.88 22.69
C LEU A 305 -3.84 -22.95 22.37
N SER A 306 -3.92 -24.12 22.98
CA SER A 306 -3.01 -25.22 22.66
C SER A 306 -3.30 -25.81 21.28
N ARG A 307 -2.31 -26.42 20.63
CA ARG A 307 -2.49 -27.14 19.35
C ARG A 307 -3.59 -28.18 19.42
N ALA A 308 -3.69 -28.91 20.53
CA ALA A 308 -4.72 -29.93 20.73
C ALA A 308 -6.13 -29.30 20.80
N ALA A 309 -6.27 -28.20 21.53
CA ALA A 309 -7.55 -27.48 21.62
C ALA A 309 -7.94 -26.83 20.29
N ALA A 310 -6.98 -26.25 19.58
CA ALA A 310 -7.21 -25.69 18.24
C ALA A 310 -7.66 -26.77 17.26
N ALA A 311 -7.00 -27.92 17.25
CA ALA A 311 -7.37 -29.05 16.40
C ALA A 311 -8.78 -29.60 16.74
N ALA A 312 -9.15 -29.67 18.02
CA ALA A 312 -10.47 -30.09 18.45
C ALA A 312 -11.59 -29.12 18.01
N LEU A 313 -11.25 -27.84 17.86
CA LEU A 313 -12.19 -26.78 17.41
C LEU A 313 -12.13 -26.54 15.91
N ASP A 314 -11.33 -27.27 15.15
CA ASP A 314 -11.03 -27.04 13.74
C ASP A 314 -10.51 -25.61 13.47
N VAL A 315 -9.71 -25.07 14.40
CA VAL A 315 -9.07 -23.76 14.29
C VAL A 315 -7.61 -23.93 13.88
N GLU A 316 -7.16 -23.16 12.90
CA GLU A 316 -5.74 -23.10 12.53
C GLU A 316 -4.99 -22.11 13.42
N LEU A 317 -3.81 -22.50 13.90
CA LEU A 317 -2.95 -21.63 14.70
C LEU A 317 -1.84 -21.01 13.86
N LEU A 318 -1.69 -19.69 13.98
CA LEU A 318 -0.46 -18.99 13.61
C LEU A 318 0.48 -18.97 14.80
N GLU A 319 1.67 -19.51 14.61
CA GLU A 319 2.64 -19.60 15.69
C GLU A 319 3.23 -18.24 16.05
N SER A 320 3.14 -17.87 17.31
CA SER A 320 3.99 -16.84 17.91
C SER A 320 5.32 -17.47 18.31
N HIS A 321 6.38 -16.69 18.42
CA HIS A 321 7.70 -17.17 18.82
C HIS A 321 8.08 -16.59 20.17
N VAL A 322 8.67 -17.42 21.02
CA VAL A 322 9.27 -17.01 22.29
C VAL A 322 10.78 -16.95 22.10
N ASN A 323 11.37 -15.80 22.36
CA ASN A 323 12.80 -15.57 22.33
C ASN A 323 13.36 -15.73 23.74
N LEU A 324 14.25 -16.66 23.91
CA LEU A 324 15.02 -16.95 25.11
C LEU A 324 16.47 -16.50 24.91
N PRO A 325 17.29 -16.33 25.98
CA PRO A 325 18.70 -16.03 25.84
C PRO A 325 19.47 -17.03 24.96
N ASP A 326 19.05 -18.27 24.94
CA ASP A 326 19.73 -19.39 24.28
C ASP A 326 19.09 -19.76 22.92
N GLY A 327 18.07 -19.05 22.46
CA GLY A 327 17.41 -19.33 21.20
C GLY A 327 15.96 -18.88 21.12
N SER A 328 15.32 -19.19 19.99
CA SER A 328 13.91 -18.85 19.73
C SER A 328 13.16 -20.10 19.28
N GLY A 329 11.90 -20.22 19.69
CA GLY A 329 11.04 -21.33 19.29
C GLY A 329 9.57 -20.96 19.28
N PRO A 330 8.72 -21.78 18.57
CA PRO A 330 7.28 -21.55 18.54
C PRO A 330 6.68 -21.63 19.95
N GLU A 331 5.79 -20.71 20.28
CA GLU A 331 5.17 -20.61 21.61
C GLU A 331 4.46 -21.90 22.04
N THR A 332 3.84 -22.61 21.10
CA THR A 332 3.08 -23.83 21.38
C THR A 332 3.95 -25.06 21.73
N VAL A 333 5.27 -25.01 21.44
CA VAL A 333 6.20 -26.12 21.70
C VAL A 333 7.35 -25.74 22.60
N VAL A 334 7.53 -24.46 22.94
CA VAL A 334 8.59 -24.02 23.83
C VAL A 334 8.39 -24.63 25.24
N ASP A 335 9.47 -25.08 25.84
CA ASP A 335 9.42 -25.58 27.23
C ASP A 335 9.16 -24.42 28.20
N ARG A 336 7.97 -24.41 28.80
CA ARG A 336 7.58 -23.39 29.79
C ARG A 336 8.51 -23.38 31.02
N ALA A 337 9.08 -24.53 31.39
CA ALA A 337 10.03 -24.57 32.50
C ALA A 337 11.31 -23.79 32.17
N ALA A 338 11.80 -23.90 30.93
CA ALA A 338 12.92 -23.09 30.42
C ALA A 338 12.60 -21.60 30.41
N VAL A 339 11.40 -21.22 29.98
CA VAL A 339 10.94 -19.80 29.99
C VAL A 339 10.97 -19.26 31.42
N PHE A 340 10.37 -19.97 32.37
CA PHE A 340 10.35 -19.53 33.79
C PHE A 340 11.74 -19.58 34.45
N ALA A 341 12.61 -20.48 34.03
CA ALA A 341 14.00 -20.52 34.50
C ALA A 341 14.78 -19.31 34.02
N ALA A 342 14.66 -18.96 32.75
CA ALA A 342 15.27 -17.76 32.16
C ALA A 342 14.81 -16.48 32.88
N LEU A 343 13.50 -16.33 33.11
CA LEU A 343 12.94 -15.17 33.82
C LEU A 343 13.43 -15.08 35.25
N ARG A 344 13.46 -16.23 36.02
CA ARG A 344 13.99 -16.27 37.39
C ARG A 344 15.48 -15.97 37.45
N GLY A 345 16.23 -16.36 36.41
CA GLY A 345 17.65 -16.04 36.28
C GLY A 345 17.95 -14.61 35.85
N GLY A 346 16.95 -13.74 35.69
CA GLY A 346 17.12 -12.36 35.23
C GLY A 346 17.38 -12.25 33.72
N GLY A 347 17.21 -13.33 32.97
CA GLY A 347 17.33 -13.37 31.52
C GLY A 347 16.17 -12.60 30.84
N ARG A 348 16.45 -12.00 29.70
CA ARG A 348 15.43 -11.33 28.90
C ARG A 348 14.65 -12.36 28.10
N VAL A 349 13.35 -12.37 28.28
CA VAL A 349 12.40 -13.16 27.48
C VAL A 349 11.49 -12.19 26.74
N SER A 350 11.26 -12.44 25.47
CA SER A 350 10.31 -11.64 24.66
C SER A 350 9.51 -12.56 23.73
N THR A 351 8.37 -12.08 23.27
CA THR A 351 7.55 -12.75 22.26
C THR A 351 7.59 -11.98 20.95
N ALA A 352 7.42 -12.68 19.85
CA ALA A 352 7.31 -12.11 18.53
C ALA A 352 6.16 -12.81 17.78
N GLN A 353 5.39 -12.05 17.01
CA GLN A 353 4.40 -12.63 16.10
C GLN A 353 5.10 -13.39 14.96
N ALA A 354 4.35 -14.28 14.30
CA ALA A 354 4.77 -14.90 13.06
C ALA A 354 5.21 -13.84 12.05
N PRO A 355 6.36 -14.01 11.38
CA PRO A 355 6.79 -13.10 10.30
C PRO A 355 5.71 -12.95 9.23
N LEU A 356 5.63 -11.77 8.60
CA LEU A 356 4.62 -11.49 7.58
C LEU A 356 4.64 -12.53 6.45
N ALA A 357 5.84 -12.92 5.99
CA ALA A 357 6.00 -13.95 4.96
C ALA A 357 5.47 -15.33 5.38
N GLU A 358 5.56 -15.68 6.65
CA GLU A 358 5.00 -16.93 7.17
C GLU A 358 3.48 -16.87 7.23
N ARG A 359 2.91 -15.77 7.73
CA ARG A 359 1.47 -15.54 7.74
C ARG A 359 0.89 -15.57 6.32
N HIS A 360 1.54 -14.90 5.38
CA HIS A 360 1.13 -14.90 3.97
C HIS A 360 1.10 -16.30 3.38
N ARG A 361 2.19 -17.07 3.52
CA ARG A 361 2.23 -18.47 3.05
C ARG A 361 1.14 -19.33 3.68
N ARG A 362 0.86 -19.12 4.96
CA ARG A 362 -0.18 -19.89 5.68
C ARG A 362 -1.57 -19.56 5.18
N TYR A 363 -1.90 -18.27 5.00
CA TYR A 363 -3.17 -17.86 4.45
C TYR A 363 -3.34 -18.33 3.00
N ALA A 364 -2.33 -18.23 2.15
CA ALA A 364 -2.36 -18.73 0.79
C ALA A 364 -2.69 -20.24 0.75
N ALA A 365 -1.99 -21.04 1.55
CA ALA A 365 -2.23 -22.48 1.64
C ALA A 365 -3.64 -22.83 2.19
N LEU A 366 -4.20 -22.02 3.07
CA LEU A 366 -5.55 -22.21 3.58
C LEU A 366 -6.60 -21.83 2.52
N LEU A 367 -6.36 -20.77 1.76
CA LEU A 367 -7.26 -20.32 0.69
C LEU A 367 -7.26 -21.26 -0.54
N GLU A 368 -6.28 -22.12 -0.68
CA GLU A 368 -6.34 -23.23 -1.66
C GLU A 368 -7.41 -24.26 -1.32
N ARG A 369 -7.80 -24.39 -0.05
CA ARG A 369 -8.69 -25.41 0.49
C ARG A 369 -10.00 -24.89 1.05
N HIS A 370 -10.10 -23.59 1.27
CA HIS A 370 -11.26 -22.94 1.89
C HIS A 370 -11.64 -21.67 1.12
N GLU A 371 -12.92 -21.38 1.00
CA GLU A 371 -13.41 -20.16 0.33
C GLU A 371 -13.05 -18.88 1.08
N ARG A 372 -12.92 -18.96 2.39
CA ARG A 372 -12.66 -17.83 3.28
C ARG A 372 -11.72 -18.25 4.39
N VAL A 373 -10.91 -17.30 4.82
CA VAL A 373 -10.14 -17.39 6.07
C VAL A 373 -10.61 -16.24 6.97
N VAL A 374 -11.00 -16.58 8.19
CA VAL A 374 -11.38 -15.60 9.22
C VAL A 374 -10.32 -15.64 10.30
N TYR A 375 -9.56 -14.56 10.42
CA TYR A 375 -8.54 -14.43 11.46
C TYR A 375 -9.09 -13.69 12.67
N VAL A 376 -9.02 -14.35 13.82
CA VAL A 376 -9.38 -13.76 15.12
C VAL A 376 -8.09 -13.47 15.87
N CYS A 377 -7.70 -12.21 15.94
CA CYS A 377 -6.50 -11.74 16.64
C CYS A 377 -6.79 -11.48 18.12
N VAL A 378 -5.74 -11.56 18.94
CA VAL A 378 -5.83 -11.28 20.40
C VAL A 378 -6.11 -9.80 20.67
N GLY A 379 -5.68 -8.92 19.79
CA GLY A 379 -5.95 -7.49 19.89
C GLY A 379 -5.34 -6.69 18.75
N SER A 380 -5.85 -5.49 18.53
CA SER A 380 -5.40 -4.58 17.46
C SER A 380 -4.02 -3.95 17.71
N VAL A 381 -3.45 -4.14 18.90
CA VAL A 381 -2.15 -3.57 19.30
C VAL A 381 -1.01 -4.57 19.05
N PHE A 382 -1.31 -5.83 18.75
CA PHE A 382 -0.33 -6.90 18.54
C PHE A 382 -0.19 -7.25 17.07
#